data_c841af0f5b75dba9bb470ad19ff94b8e
#
_entry.id   c841af0f5b75dba9bb470ad19ff94b8e
#
_cell.length_a   1.000
_cell.length_b   1.000
_cell.length_c   1.000
_cell.angle_alpha   90.00
_cell.angle_beta   90.00
_cell.angle_gamma   90.00
#
_symmetry.space_group_name_H-M   'P 1'
#
loop_
_entity.id
_entity.type
_entity.pdbx_description
1 polymer ?
#
loop_
_entity_poly.entity_id
_entity_poly.type
_entity_poly.pdbx_seq_one_letter_code
_entity_poly.pdbx_strand_id
1 'polypeptide(L)'
;MRLHGHAKMVGVMPTTAVPVRPAETATSSPDAAAPVRSASGRAAMPPRHLADLDLAGRRAWLVELGHKAYRADQLSRHYFGRLVRDPARMTDIPAADRDRLVSAVLPPLLTQLREQTCDGGATRKSLWRLHDGSLIESVLMGYPDRVTVCVSSQAGCGMGCPFCATGQGGLRRNLSTA
;
A
#
# COMPACT_ATOMS: atom_id res chain seq x y z
N MET A 1 4.91 31.35 50.25
CA MET A 1 4.11 30.27 49.70
C MET A 1 4.59 30.04 48.26
N ARG A 2 5.54 29.09 48.06
CA ARG A 2 6.19 28.83 46.75
C ARG A 2 5.54 27.59 46.17
N LEU A 3 4.87 27.73 45.02
CA LEU A 3 4.32 26.63 44.25
C LEU A 3 5.39 26.14 43.26
N HIS A 4 5.93 24.95 43.50
CA HIS A 4 6.82 24.27 42.56
C HIS A 4 5.93 23.44 41.58
N GLY A 5 5.79 23.93 40.34
CA GLY A 5 5.19 23.17 39.26
C GLY A 5 6.21 22.18 38.67
N HIS A 6 5.97 20.88 38.83
CA HIS A 6 6.71 19.82 38.14
C HIS A 6 6.21 19.70 36.72
N ALA A 7 7.02 20.17 35.76
CA ALA A 7 6.80 19.84 34.35
C ALA A 7 7.19 18.37 34.12
N LYS A 8 6.23 17.51 33.79
CA LYS A 8 6.50 16.16 33.32
C LYS A 8 7.07 16.24 31.90
N MET A 9 8.36 15.91 31.77
CA MET A 9 8.97 15.64 30.47
C MET A 9 8.33 14.37 29.89
N VAL A 10 7.63 14.52 28.75
CA VAL A 10 7.22 13.40 27.91
C VAL A 10 8.47 12.94 27.19
N GLY A 11 8.95 11.75 27.52
CA GLY A 11 10.11 11.16 26.87
C GLY A 11 9.79 10.83 25.41
N VAL A 12 10.54 11.46 24.51
CA VAL A 12 10.57 11.08 23.09
C VAL A 12 11.30 9.74 23.00
N MET A 13 10.60 8.69 22.58
CA MET A 13 11.22 7.39 22.32
C MET A 13 12.24 7.52 21.19
N PRO A 14 13.45 6.97 21.31
CA PRO A 14 14.41 6.97 20.22
C PRO A 14 13.89 6.11 19.08
N THR A 15 13.78 6.70 17.89
CA THR A 15 13.48 6.01 16.65
C THR A 15 14.62 5.04 16.35
N THR A 16 14.37 3.75 16.51
CA THR A 16 15.33 2.71 16.14
C THR A 16 15.52 2.79 14.62
N ALA A 17 16.70 3.19 14.19
CA ALA A 17 17.08 3.25 12.77
C ALA A 17 16.94 1.84 12.16
N VAL A 18 16.07 1.71 11.17
CA VAL A 18 15.96 0.49 10.35
C VAL A 18 17.24 0.38 9.54
N PRO A 19 18.02 -0.72 9.65
CA PRO A 19 19.24 -0.88 8.87
C PRO A 19 18.94 -0.89 7.37
N VAL A 20 19.46 0.10 6.66
CA VAL A 20 19.41 0.17 5.20
C VAL A 20 20.44 -0.80 4.65
N ARG A 21 20.00 -1.87 3.99
CA ARG A 21 20.91 -2.75 3.21
C ARG A 21 21.48 -1.94 2.05
N PRO A 22 22.81 -1.98 1.80
CA PRO A 22 23.38 -1.32 0.63
C PRO A 22 22.80 -1.93 -0.65
N ALA A 23 22.35 -1.06 -1.55
CA ALA A 23 21.86 -1.46 -2.86
C ALA A 23 23.02 -1.96 -3.71
N GLU A 24 22.95 -3.20 -4.19
CA GLU A 24 23.80 -3.68 -5.26
C GLU A 24 23.53 -2.86 -6.52
N THR A 25 24.59 -2.28 -7.06
CA THR A 25 24.58 -1.52 -8.31
C THR A 25 24.30 -2.46 -9.48
N ALA A 26 23.05 -2.66 -9.82
CA ALA A 26 22.66 -3.29 -11.06
C ALA A 26 22.77 -2.26 -12.19
N THR A 27 23.88 -2.28 -12.91
CA THR A 27 23.99 -1.67 -14.23
C THR A 27 23.15 -2.47 -15.22
N SER A 28 21.92 -2.03 -15.48
CA SER A 28 21.14 -2.50 -16.62
C SER A 28 20.82 -1.33 -17.53
N SER A 29 21.25 -1.49 -18.80
CA SER A 29 20.95 -0.61 -19.93
C SER A 29 19.46 -0.27 -20.02
N PRO A 30 19.11 0.94 -20.50
CA PRO A 30 17.71 1.30 -20.71
C PRO A 30 17.19 0.54 -21.94
N ASP A 31 16.56 -0.61 -21.70
CA ASP A 31 15.76 -1.25 -22.72
C ASP A 31 14.51 -0.37 -22.92
N ALA A 32 14.35 0.11 -24.14
CA ALA A 32 13.28 1.02 -24.52
C ALA A 32 11.94 0.33 -24.25
N ALA A 33 11.22 0.81 -23.24
CA ALA A 33 9.89 0.33 -22.90
C ALA A 33 8.97 0.48 -24.14
N ALA A 34 8.63 -0.63 -24.76
CA ALA A 34 7.64 -0.67 -25.82
C ALA A 34 6.34 0.01 -25.34
N PRO A 35 5.65 0.79 -26.18
CA PRO A 35 4.43 1.46 -25.79
C PRO A 35 3.40 0.41 -25.38
N VAL A 36 2.93 0.47 -24.14
CA VAL A 36 1.87 -0.38 -23.61
C VAL A 36 0.60 -0.05 -24.42
N ARG A 37 0.28 -0.86 -25.42
CA ARG A 37 -0.93 -0.73 -26.19
C ARG A 37 -2.14 -0.88 -25.26
N SER A 38 -2.96 0.16 -25.21
CA SER A 38 -4.26 0.17 -24.55
C SER A 38 -5.11 -0.94 -25.18
N ALA A 39 -5.26 -2.06 -24.47
CA ALA A 39 -6.34 -2.98 -24.76
C ALA A 39 -7.65 -2.30 -24.35
N SER A 40 -8.49 -1.92 -25.32
CA SER A 40 -9.85 -1.43 -25.11
C SER A 40 -10.77 -2.60 -24.72
N GLY A 41 -10.44 -3.24 -23.59
CA GLY A 41 -11.30 -4.20 -22.91
C GLY A 41 -11.90 -3.51 -21.69
N ARG A 42 -13.17 -3.81 -21.41
CA ARG A 42 -13.86 -3.41 -20.18
C ARG A 42 -12.91 -3.70 -19.01
N ALA A 43 -12.45 -2.67 -18.31
CA ALA A 43 -11.47 -2.81 -17.24
C ALA A 43 -11.97 -3.87 -16.24
N ALA A 44 -11.21 -4.93 -16.04
CA ALA A 44 -11.57 -5.96 -15.07
C ALA A 44 -11.75 -5.30 -13.69
N MET A 45 -12.83 -5.66 -13.01
CA MET A 45 -13.05 -5.19 -11.63
C MET A 45 -11.88 -5.64 -10.74
N PRO A 46 -11.37 -4.77 -9.85
CA PRO A 46 -10.36 -5.18 -8.90
C PRO A 46 -10.88 -6.34 -8.04
N PRO A 47 -10.00 -7.25 -7.58
CA PRO A 47 -10.39 -8.23 -6.58
C PRO A 47 -10.98 -7.51 -5.36
N ARG A 48 -12.11 -8.02 -4.84
CA ARG A 48 -12.70 -7.48 -3.61
C ARG A 48 -11.68 -7.57 -2.47
N HIS A 49 -11.47 -6.49 -1.76
CA HIS A 49 -10.48 -6.42 -0.71
C HIS A 49 -11.09 -5.92 0.60
N LEU A 50 -10.57 -6.41 1.75
CA LEU A 50 -11.08 -6.06 3.07
C LEU A 50 -11.08 -4.55 3.34
N ALA A 51 -10.10 -3.82 2.81
CA ALA A 51 -9.97 -2.37 3.02
C ALA A 51 -11.00 -1.53 2.25
N ASP A 52 -11.67 -2.09 1.24
CA ASP A 52 -12.72 -1.39 0.50
C ASP A 52 -14.05 -1.32 1.24
N LEU A 53 -14.17 -2.02 2.36
CA LEU A 53 -15.40 -2.16 3.12
C LEU A 53 -15.30 -1.49 4.49
N ASP A 54 -16.42 -0.99 4.99
CA ASP A 54 -16.57 -0.66 6.40
C ASP A 54 -16.65 -1.92 7.29
N LEU A 55 -16.69 -1.77 8.60
CA LEU A 55 -16.67 -2.92 9.51
C LEU A 55 -17.90 -3.82 9.35
N ALA A 56 -19.07 -3.23 9.10
CA ALA A 56 -20.31 -3.98 8.89
C ALA A 56 -20.24 -4.81 7.60
N GLY A 57 -19.75 -4.21 6.52
CA GLY A 57 -19.52 -4.88 5.23
C GLY A 57 -18.48 -5.99 5.34
N ARG A 58 -17.39 -5.80 6.10
CA ARG A 58 -16.39 -6.85 6.36
C ARG A 58 -16.99 -8.04 7.08
N ARG A 59 -17.80 -7.80 8.12
CA ARG A 59 -18.50 -8.85 8.87
C ARG A 59 -19.47 -9.63 7.99
N ALA A 60 -20.27 -8.93 7.18
CA ALA A 60 -21.18 -9.55 6.23
C ALA A 60 -20.42 -10.42 5.21
N TRP A 61 -19.33 -9.89 4.64
CA TRP A 61 -18.53 -10.63 3.68
C TRP A 61 -17.89 -11.89 4.27
N LEU A 62 -17.39 -11.83 5.52
CA LEU A 62 -16.85 -13.03 6.19
C LEU A 62 -17.93 -14.10 6.40
N VAL A 63 -19.17 -13.71 6.69
CA VAL A 63 -20.31 -14.63 6.78
C VAL A 63 -20.63 -15.26 5.42
N GLU A 64 -20.62 -14.48 4.33
CA GLU A 64 -20.77 -14.98 2.95
C GLU A 64 -19.70 -16.05 2.61
N LEU A 65 -18.48 -15.89 3.14
CA LEU A 65 -17.38 -16.86 2.97
C LEU A 65 -17.46 -18.08 3.92
N GLY A 66 -18.54 -18.20 4.71
CA GLY A 66 -18.73 -19.31 5.66
C GLY A 66 -17.96 -19.16 6.97
N HIS A 67 -17.48 -17.96 7.28
CA HIS A 67 -16.78 -17.69 8.53
C HIS A 67 -17.67 -16.92 9.53
N LYS A 68 -17.33 -16.98 10.82
CA LYS A 68 -18.04 -16.19 11.84
C LYS A 68 -17.70 -14.70 11.69
N ALA A 69 -18.70 -13.80 11.89
CA ALA A 69 -18.55 -12.36 11.70
C ALA A 69 -17.39 -11.74 12.47
N TYR A 70 -17.07 -12.22 13.69
CA TYR A 70 -15.98 -11.70 14.51
C TYR A 70 -14.57 -11.90 13.86
N ARG A 71 -14.46 -12.78 12.87
CA ARG A 71 -13.20 -12.92 12.10
C ARG A 71 -12.82 -11.63 11.37
N ALA A 72 -13.81 -10.84 10.97
CA ALA A 72 -13.58 -9.52 10.39
C ALA A 72 -12.87 -8.57 11.36
N ASP A 73 -13.23 -8.63 12.65
CA ASP A 73 -12.60 -7.81 13.69
C ASP A 73 -11.14 -8.24 13.94
N GLN A 74 -10.86 -9.55 13.94
CA GLN A 74 -9.50 -10.08 14.06
C GLN A 74 -8.63 -9.64 12.89
N LEU A 75 -9.10 -9.86 11.65
CA LEU A 75 -8.40 -9.43 10.43
C LEU A 75 -8.18 -7.91 10.40
N SER A 76 -9.20 -7.12 10.78
CA SER A 76 -9.09 -5.67 10.83
C SER A 76 -8.03 -5.20 11.83
N ARG A 77 -7.94 -5.81 13.00
CA ARG A 77 -6.87 -5.51 13.99
C ARG A 77 -5.48 -5.83 13.45
N HIS A 78 -5.32 -6.97 12.76
CA HIS A 78 -4.05 -7.32 12.16
C HIS A 78 -3.68 -6.37 11.04
N TYR A 79 -4.59 -6.15 10.09
CA TYR A 79 -4.31 -5.38 8.88
C TYR A 79 -4.15 -3.88 9.18
N PHE A 80 -5.13 -3.25 9.84
CA PHE A 80 -5.12 -1.80 10.09
C PHE A 80 -4.38 -1.40 11.38
N GLY A 81 -4.52 -2.20 12.45
CA GLY A 81 -3.95 -1.84 13.75
C GLY A 81 -2.49 -2.25 13.92
N ARG A 82 -2.10 -3.39 13.32
CA ARG A 82 -0.74 -3.95 13.47
C ARG A 82 0.06 -3.94 12.18
N LEU A 83 -0.56 -3.54 11.05
CA LEU A 83 0.04 -3.55 9.71
C LEU A 83 0.61 -4.93 9.31
N VAL A 84 -0.06 -6.00 9.76
CA VAL A 84 0.34 -7.39 9.51
C VAL A 84 -0.52 -7.95 8.38
N ARG A 85 0.14 -8.45 7.33
CA ARG A 85 -0.48 -9.16 6.20
C ARG A 85 -0.08 -10.63 6.14
N ASP A 86 0.97 -11.02 6.84
CA ASP A 86 1.48 -12.39 6.89
C ASP A 86 0.53 -13.26 7.72
N PRO A 87 -0.10 -14.31 7.12
CA PRO A 87 -0.99 -15.22 7.84
C PRO A 87 -0.33 -15.90 9.04
N ALA A 88 0.96 -16.24 8.96
CA ALA A 88 1.69 -16.91 10.03
C ALA A 88 1.72 -16.09 11.34
N ARG A 89 1.63 -14.76 11.21
CA ARG A 89 1.64 -13.82 12.35
C ARG A 89 0.24 -13.56 12.95
N MET A 90 -0.83 -14.08 12.34
CA MET A 90 -2.22 -13.92 12.79
C MET A 90 -2.63 -15.08 13.71
N THR A 91 -1.98 -15.20 14.86
CA THR A 91 -2.06 -16.39 15.75
C THR A 91 -3.42 -16.57 16.42
N ASP A 92 -4.29 -15.57 16.46
CA ASP A 92 -5.66 -15.63 16.97
C ASP A 92 -6.67 -16.18 15.92
N ILE A 93 -6.20 -16.51 14.72
CA ILE A 93 -6.96 -17.24 13.69
C ILE A 93 -6.44 -18.68 13.64
N PRO A 94 -7.30 -19.72 13.54
CA PRO A 94 -6.86 -21.10 13.44
C PRO A 94 -5.90 -21.35 12.28
N ALA A 95 -4.82 -22.09 12.51
CA ALA A 95 -3.76 -22.28 11.52
C ALA A 95 -4.28 -22.84 10.20
N ALA A 96 -5.24 -23.77 10.25
CA ALA A 96 -5.82 -24.41 9.07
C ALA A 96 -6.58 -23.42 8.14
N ASP A 97 -7.06 -22.31 8.69
CA ASP A 97 -7.88 -21.34 7.95
C ASP A 97 -7.11 -20.10 7.50
N ARG A 98 -5.95 -19.82 8.10
CA ARG A 98 -5.23 -18.54 7.93
C ARG A 98 -4.92 -18.22 6.48
N ASP A 99 -4.22 -19.12 5.79
CA ASP A 99 -3.75 -18.88 4.44
C ASP A 99 -4.92 -18.68 3.47
N ARG A 100 -5.92 -19.56 3.55
CA ARG A 100 -7.11 -19.49 2.71
C ARG A 100 -7.89 -18.21 2.96
N LEU A 101 -8.12 -17.87 4.23
CA LEU A 101 -8.90 -16.69 4.61
C LEU A 101 -8.17 -15.39 4.23
N VAL A 102 -6.88 -15.27 4.55
CA VAL A 102 -6.09 -14.08 4.22
C VAL A 102 -5.98 -13.89 2.71
N SER A 103 -5.71 -14.95 1.95
CA SER A 103 -5.66 -14.88 0.48
C SER A 103 -7.00 -14.46 -0.13
N ALA A 104 -8.12 -14.89 0.45
CA ALA A 104 -9.45 -14.52 -0.04
C ALA A 104 -9.80 -13.05 0.23
N VAL A 105 -9.39 -12.48 1.38
CA VAL A 105 -9.84 -11.13 1.79
C VAL A 105 -8.79 -10.03 1.70
N LEU A 106 -7.51 -10.41 1.58
CA LEU A 106 -6.36 -9.51 1.41
C LEU A 106 -5.53 -9.89 0.18
N PRO A 107 -6.15 -10.05 -1.01
CA PRO A 107 -5.39 -10.37 -2.21
C PRO A 107 -4.37 -9.26 -2.52
N PRO A 108 -3.21 -9.58 -3.11
CA PRO A 108 -2.28 -8.56 -3.56
C PRO A 108 -2.89 -7.75 -4.71
N LEU A 109 -3.00 -6.44 -4.55
CA LEU A 109 -3.57 -5.52 -5.55
C LEU A 109 -2.51 -4.87 -6.43
N LEU A 110 -1.27 -4.83 -5.95
CA LEU A 110 -0.15 -4.15 -6.57
C LEU A 110 1.01 -5.11 -6.78
N THR A 111 1.66 -5.04 -7.94
CA THR A 111 2.92 -5.70 -8.21
C THR A 111 3.99 -4.63 -8.40
N GLN A 112 5.03 -4.63 -7.57
CA GLN A 112 6.16 -3.72 -7.74
C GLN A 112 6.97 -4.14 -8.95
N LEU A 113 7.15 -3.21 -9.90
CA LEU A 113 7.92 -3.45 -11.13
C LEU A 113 9.33 -2.90 -11.02
N ARG A 114 9.47 -1.73 -10.39
CA ARG A 114 10.75 -1.03 -10.28
C ARG A 114 10.78 -0.19 -9.01
N GLU A 115 11.95 -0.07 -8.43
CA GLU A 115 12.25 0.91 -7.38
C GLU A 115 13.49 1.70 -7.77
N GLN A 116 13.45 3.01 -7.54
CA GLN A 116 14.57 3.93 -7.69
C GLN A 116 14.79 4.62 -6.35
N THR A 117 16.06 4.73 -5.98
CA THR A 117 16.46 5.38 -4.72
C THR A 117 17.39 6.54 -5.02
N CYS A 118 17.27 7.61 -4.25
CA CYS A 118 18.19 8.74 -4.25
C CYS A 118 18.40 9.25 -2.81
N ASP A 119 19.19 10.29 -2.66
CA ASP A 119 19.50 10.91 -1.37
C ASP A 119 20.02 9.89 -0.31
N GLY A 120 20.95 9.02 -0.74
CA GLY A 120 21.48 7.99 0.15
C GLY A 120 20.44 6.94 0.60
N GLY A 121 19.33 6.78 -0.13
CA GLY A 121 18.24 5.87 0.20
C GLY A 121 17.08 6.53 0.97
N ALA A 122 17.19 7.82 1.28
CA ALA A 122 16.15 8.57 1.98
C ALA A 122 14.90 8.75 1.11
N THR A 123 15.08 8.87 -0.22
CA THR A 123 13.97 8.95 -1.17
C THR A 123 13.88 7.67 -1.97
N ARG A 124 12.68 7.04 -1.99
CA ARG A 124 12.38 5.84 -2.78
C ARG A 124 11.14 6.07 -3.62
N LYS A 125 11.29 5.92 -4.95
CA LYS A 125 10.20 5.97 -5.93
C LYS A 125 9.92 4.58 -6.43
N SER A 126 8.70 4.09 -6.27
CA SER A 126 8.28 2.77 -6.71
C SER A 126 7.26 2.88 -7.85
N LEU A 127 7.45 2.05 -8.87
CA LEU A 127 6.51 1.85 -9.97
C LEU A 127 5.72 0.57 -9.70
N TRP A 128 4.40 0.67 -9.71
CA TRP A 128 3.48 -0.41 -9.42
C TRP A 128 2.59 -0.72 -10.62
N ARG A 129 2.32 -2.00 -10.81
CA ARG A 129 1.32 -2.49 -11.77
C ARG A 129 0.07 -2.92 -11.01
N LEU A 130 -1.07 -2.41 -11.45
CA LEU A 130 -2.40 -2.78 -10.98
C LEU A 130 -2.87 -4.07 -11.65
N HIS A 131 -3.97 -4.66 -11.13
CA HIS A 131 -4.59 -5.88 -11.66
C HIS A 131 -5.02 -5.76 -13.14
N ASP A 132 -5.37 -4.56 -13.61
CA ASP A 132 -5.77 -4.25 -14.99
C ASP A 132 -4.60 -3.87 -15.91
N GLY A 133 -3.35 -3.99 -15.42
CA GLY A 133 -2.15 -3.62 -16.14
C GLY A 133 -1.82 -2.14 -16.12
N SER A 134 -2.67 -1.29 -15.55
CA SER A 134 -2.36 0.14 -15.40
C SER A 134 -1.18 0.34 -14.45
N LEU A 135 -0.42 1.39 -14.69
CA LEU A 135 0.76 1.73 -13.89
C LEU A 135 0.47 2.95 -13.02
N ILE A 136 0.98 2.90 -11.80
CA ILE A 136 0.96 4.03 -10.86
C ILE A 136 2.31 4.13 -10.15
N GLU A 137 2.56 5.30 -9.56
CA GLU A 137 3.79 5.55 -8.81
C GLU A 137 3.48 5.91 -7.36
N SER A 138 4.42 5.60 -6.48
CA SER A 138 4.47 6.12 -5.12
C SER A 138 5.88 6.60 -4.79
N VAL A 139 6.00 7.60 -3.93
CA VAL A 139 7.29 8.13 -3.47
C VAL A 139 7.27 8.18 -1.95
N LEU A 140 8.27 7.53 -1.33
CA LEU A 140 8.55 7.62 0.09
C LEU A 140 9.75 8.55 0.28
N MET A 141 9.61 9.57 1.11
CA MET A 141 10.65 10.55 1.40
C MET A 141 10.90 10.61 2.90
N GLY A 142 12.10 10.22 3.32
CA GLY A 142 12.56 10.31 4.70
C GLY A 142 13.27 11.63 4.94
N TYR A 143 12.85 12.36 5.95
CA TYR A 143 13.50 13.57 6.47
C TYR A 143 13.97 13.29 7.91
N PRO A 144 14.88 14.08 8.48
CA PRO A 144 15.35 13.86 9.85
C PRO A 144 14.22 13.87 10.89
N ASP A 145 13.16 14.63 10.65
CA ASP A 145 12.06 14.89 11.58
C ASP A 145 10.72 14.29 11.17
N ARG A 146 10.61 13.79 9.92
CA ARG A 146 9.34 13.25 9.39
C ARG A 146 9.55 12.28 8.24
N VAL A 147 8.51 11.53 7.93
CA VAL A 147 8.40 10.74 6.69
C VAL A 147 7.21 11.25 5.90
N THR A 148 7.41 11.47 4.61
CA THR A 148 6.33 11.87 3.68
C THR A 148 6.12 10.75 2.67
N VAL A 149 4.85 10.44 2.40
CA VAL A 149 4.46 9.47 1.36
C VAL A 149 3.59 10.19 0.34
N CYS A 150 3.99 10.14 -0.92
CA CYS A 150 3.16 10.55 -2.05
C CYS A 150 2.61 9.30 -2.72
N VAL A 151 1.29 9.22 -2.89
CA VAL A 151 0.61 8.09 -3.51
C VAL A 151 -0.32 8.57 -4.62
N SER A 152 -0.45 7.76 -5.68
CA SER A 152 -1.45 8.00 -6.72
C SER A 152 -2.82 7.56 -6.22
N SER A 153 -3.84 8.38 -6.39
CA SER A 153 -5.25 8.04 -6.15
C SER A 153 -6.00 7.67 -7.44
N GLN A 154 -5.34 7.85 -8.58
CA GLN A 154 -5.87 7.57 -9.91
C GLN A 154 -4.82 6.88 -10.78
N ALA A 155 -5.26 6.08 -11.73
CA ALA A 155 -4.44 5.64 -12.85
C ALA A 155 -4.67 6.59 -14.03
N GLY A 156 -3.61 7.29 -14.46
CA GLY A 156 -3.70 8.42 -15.38
C GLY A 156 -4.22 9.69 -14.70
N CYS A 157 -4.54 10.71 -15.49
CA CYS A 157 -5.04 11.99 -14.99
C CYS A 157 -5.99 12.64 -16.00
N GLY A 158 -7.12 13.15 -15.51
CA GLY A 158 -8.14 13.82 -16.35
C GLY A 158 -7.84 15.28 -16.68
N MET A 159 -6.80 15.88 -16.07
CA MET A 159 -6.49 17.30 -16.29
C MET A 159 -5.93 17.62 -17.68
N GLY A 160 -5.30 16.63 -18.34
CA GLY A 160 -4.80 16.78 -19.71
C GLY A 160 -3.74 17.87 -19.90
N CYS A 161 -2.97 18.21 -18.86
CA CYS A 161 -1.93 19.24 -18.96
C CYS A 161 -0.87 18.87 -20.00
N PRO A 162 -0.56 19.74 -20.98
CA PRO A 162 0.32 19.41 -22.11
C PRO A 162 1.78 19.13 -21.70
N PHE A 163 2.20 19.61 -20.55
CA PHE A 163 3.54 19.42 -19.99
C PHE A 163 3.66 18.21 -19.04
N CYS A 164 2.58 17.49 -18.79
CA CYS A 164 2.53 16.42 -17.79
C CYS A 164 2.36 15.06 -18.44
N ALA A 165 3.38 14.19 -18.34
CA ALA A 165 3.36 12.85 -18.91
C ALA A 165 2.18 12.01 -18.39
N THR A 166 1.82 12.13 -17.12
CA THR A 166 0.69 11.40 -16.51
C THR A 166 -0.65 11.79 -17.16
N GLY A 167 -0.81 13.05 -17.59
CA GLY A 167 -2.04 13.54 -18.21
C GLY A 167 -2.20 13.19 -19.67
N GLN A 168 -1.12 12.86 -20.38
CA GLN A 168 -1.14 12.59 -21.83
C GLN A 168 -1.96 11.34 -22.20
N GLY A 169 -2.02 10.35 -21.31
CA GLY A 169 -2.81 9.12 -21.49
C GLY A 169 -4.27 9.24 -21.06
N GLY A 170 -4.69 10.40 -20.56
CA GLY A 170 -6.01 10.61 -19.98
C GLY A 170 -6.23 9.86 -18.66
N LEU A 171 -7.42 10.03 -18.08
CA LEU A 171 -7.85 9.30 -16.89
C LEU A 171 -8.32 7.89 -17.27
N ARG A 172 -7.73 6.88 -16.71
CA ARG A 172 -8.17 5.48 -16.89
C ARG A 172 -9.22 5.10 -15.84
N ARG A 173 -8.93 5.32 -14.56
CA ARG A 173 -9.86 5.10 -13.45
C ARG A 173 -9.37 5.70 -12.13
N ASN A 174 -10.28 5.85 -11.18
CA ASN A 174 -9.94 6.06 -9.79
C ASN A 174 -9.47 4.74 -9.16
N LEU A 175 -8.59 4.81 -8.16
CA LEU A 175 -8.19 3.64 -7.39
C LEU A 175 -9.23 3.35 -6.30
N SER A 176 -9.24 2.11 -5.80
CA SER A 176 -10.02 1.72 -4.64
C SER A 176 -9.35 2.20 -3.34
N THR A 177 -10.03 2.04 -2.22
CA THR A 177 -9.50 2.40 -0.88
C THR A 177 -8.41 1.42 -0.42
N ALA A 178 -8.38 0.23 -0.98
CA ALA A 178 -7.44 -0.85 -0.63
C ALA A 178 -6.02 -0.63 -1.11
#